data_e6b8f6d85331db471bc523250c7df763
#
_entry.id   e6b8f6d85331db471bc523250c7df763
#
_cell.length_a   1.000
_cell.length_b   1.000
_cell.length_c   1.000
_cell.angle_alpha   90.00
_cell.angle_beta   90.00
_cell.angle_gamma   90.00
#
_symmetry.space_group_name_H-M   'P 1'
#
loop_
_entity.id
_entity.type
_entity.pdbx_description
1 polymer ?
#
loop_
_entity_poly.entity_id
_entity_poly.type
_entity_poly.pdbx_seq_one_letter_code
_entity_poly.pdbx_strand_id
1 'polypeptide(L)'
;MKYVNQPVQKTDAMALVTGKPVYTDDLAPKDSLIVKVLRSPHANAWVDTIKTDTAKKVPGIVCVFTYEDVPQKRFTLAGQTAPEMSPDDRLILDRHVRFVGDAVAIVAGET
;
A
#
# COMPACT_ATOMS: atom_id res chain seq x y z
N MET A 1 -26.49 -3.11 27.87
CA MET A 1 -25.54 -2.58 26.86
C MET A 1 -26.11 -1.28 26.32
N LYS A 2 -25.30 -0.23 26.16
CA LYS A 2 -25.83 1.13 25.85
C LYS A 2 -26.44 1.29 24.44
N TYR A 3 -26.03 0.42 23.50
CA TYR A 3 -26.40 0.58 22.08
C TYR A 3 -27.03 -0.64 21.44
N VAL A 4 -27.00 -1.80 22.13
CA VAL A 4 -27.61 -3.03 21.61
C VAL A 4 -29.12 -2.92 21.70
N ASN A 5 -29.83 -3.23 20.62
CA ASN A 5 -31.31 -3.13 20.47
C ASN A 5 -31.87 -1.72 20.70
N GLN A 6 -31.05 -0.66 20.45
CA GLN A 6 -31.52 0.73 20.46
C GLN A 6 -31.45 1.31 19.04
N PRO A 7 -32.44 2.14 18.66
CA PRO A 7 -32.37 2.88 17.40
C PRO A 7 -31.28 3.95 17.50
N VAL A 8 -30.13 3.69 16.92
CA VAL A 8 -28.99 4.62 16.90
C VAL A 8 -28.85 5.22 15.50
N GLN A 9 -28.80 6.54 15.43
CA GLN A 9 -28.59 7.24 14.17
C GLN A 9 -27.18 6.93 13.62
N LYS A 10 -27.09 6.67 12.31
CA LYS A 10 -25.82 6.53 11.62
C LYS A 10 -25.02 7.83 11.73
N THR A 11 -23.73 7.75 12.08
CA THR A 11 -22.89 8.91 12.40
C THR A 11 -22.73 9.91 11.23
N ASP A 12 -22.73 9.41 10.01
CA ASP A 12 -22.59 10.19 8.78
C ASP A 12 -23.93 10.46 8.05
N ALA A 13 -25.07 10.07 8.64
CA ALA A 13 -26.38 10.20 7.98
C ALA A 13 -26.69 11.62 7.52
N MET A 14 -26.41 12.62 8.35
CA MET A 14 -26.67 14.01 8.03
C MET A 14 -25.81 14.50 6.86
N ALA A 15 -24.54 14.12 6.84
CA ALA A 15 -23.63 14.46 5.73
C ALA A 15 -24.10 13.87 4.41
N LEU A 16 -24.54 12.60 4.43
CA LEU A 16 -25.07 11.92 3.25
C LEU A 16 -26.34 12.55 2.70
N VAL A 17 -27.33 12.86 3.54
CA VAL A 17 -28.61 13.43 3.09
C VAL A 17 -28.47 14.91 2.67
N THR A 18 -27.48 15.63 3.16
CA THR A 18 -27.23 17.02 2.78
C THR A 18 -26.23 17.15 1.62
N GLY A 19 -25.75 16.04 1.02
CA GLY A 19 -24.81 16.04 -0.09
C GLY A 19 -23.41 16.50 0.28
N LYS A 20 -23.01 16.35 1.55
CA LYS A 20 -21.70 16.76 2.08
C LYS A 20 -20.93 15.61 2.74
N PRO A 21 -20.99 14.37 2.20
CA PRO A 21 -20.14 13.32 2.71
C PRO A 21 -18.67 13.65 2.44
N VAL A 22 -17.79 13.21 3.33
CA VAL A 22 -16.32 13.36 3.20
C VAL A 22 -15.74 11.98 3.06
N TYR A 23 -14.99 11.75 2.00
CA TYR A 23 -14.31 10.50 1.71
C TYR A 23 -12.79 10.67 1.85
N THR A 24 -12.06 9.58 1.78
CA THR A 24 -10.60 9.58 1.98
C THR A 24 -9.88 10.53 1.03
N ASP A 25 -10.28 10.58 -0.23
CA ASP A 25 -9.66 11.45 -1.24
C ASP A 25 -9.92 12.94 -0.97
N ASP A 26 -11.07 13.28 -0.36
CA ASP A 26 -11.39 14.66 0.03
C ASP A 26 -10.52 15.16 1.19
N LEU A 27 -9.94 14.24 1.96
CA LEU A 27 -9.06 14.52 3.10
C LEU A 27 -7.59 14.48 2.74
N ALA A 28 -7.23 14.07 1.53
CA ALA A 28 -5.84 14.02 1.11
C ALA A 28 -5.23 15.44 1.08
N PRO A 29 -4.09 15.67 1.76
CA PRO A 29 -3.39 16.95 1.67
C PRO A 29 -3.02 17.26 0.22
N LYS A 30 -3.13 18.54 -0.18
CA LYS A 30 -2.87 18.97 -1.57
C LYS A 30 -1.42 18.79 -2.02
N ASP A 31 -0.51 18.72 -1.07
CA ASP A 31 0.94 18.54 -1.23
C ASP A 31 1.41 17.10 -0.94
N SER A 32 0.47 16.16 -0.92
CA SER A 32 0.80 14.73 -0.76
C SER A 32 1.58 14.21 -1.97
N LEU A 33 2.59 13.39 -1.70
CA LEU A 33 3.30 12.66 -2.74
C LEU A 33 2.42 11.55 -3.32
N ILE A 34 2.52 11.37 -4.62
CA ILE A 34 1.91 10.24 -5.32
C ILE A 34 2.87 9.06 -5.27
N VAL A 35 2.38 7.93 -4.76
CA VAL A 35 3.14 6.69 -4.69
C VAL A 35 2.70 5.73 -5.78
N LYS A 36 3.65 5.23 -6.56
CA LYS A 36 3.42 4.17 -7.55
C LYS A 36 4.31 2.97 -7.27
N VAL A 37 3.74 1.79 -7.44
CA VAL A 37 4.43 0.52 -7.25
C VAL A 37 4.75 -0.08 -8.61
N LEU A 38 6.05 -0.35 -8.86
CA LEU A 38 6.48 -1.16 -9.98
C LEU A 38 6.18 -2.62 -9.67
N ARG A 39 5.42 -3.25 -10.54
CA ARG A 39 4.99 -4.64 -10.40
C ARG A 39 5.66 -5.54 -11.43
N SER A 40 5.94 -6.77 -11.03
CA SER A 40 6.55 -7.77 -11.90
C SER A 40 5.60 -8.26 -12.98
N PRO A 41 6.07 -8.38 -14.23
CA PRO A 41 5.34 -9.11 -15.29
C PRO A 41 5.56 -10.62 -15.24
N HIS A 42 6.49 -11.09 -14.39
CA HIS A 42 6.86 -12.51 -14.30
C HIS A 42 6.19 -13.19 -13.12
N ALA A 43 5.82 -14.45 -13.30
CA ALA A 43 5.16 -15.26 -12.27
C ALA A 43 6.13 -15.80 -11.22
N ASN A 44 7.38 -16.07 -11.60
CA ASN A 44 8.44 -16.51 -10.72
C ASN A 44 9.79 -16.07 -11.30
N ALA A 45 10.48 -15.21 -10.59
CA ALA A 45 11.75 -14.64 -11.05
C ALA A 45 12.57 -14.11 -9.88
N TRP A 46 13.86 -13.94 -10.11
CA TRP A 46 14.76 -13.25 -9.20
C TRP A 46 15.15 -11.89 -9.77
N VAL A 47 15.09 -10.88 -8.93
CA VAL A 47 15.57 -9.53 -9.26
C VAL A 47 17.06 -9.47 -8.95
N ASP A 48 17.88 -9.37 -9.98
CA ASP A 48 19.33 -9.25 -9.81
C ASP A 48 19.72 -7.84 -9.40
N THR A 49 19.30 -6.85 -10.19
CA THR A 49 19.67 -5.45 -9.98
C THR A 49 18.54 -4.53 -10.43
N ILE A 50 18.30 -3.48 -9.65
CA ILE A 50 17.39 -2.40 -10.02
C ILE A 50 18.23 -1.12 -10.19
N LYS A 51 18.31 -0.60 -11.41
CA LYS A 51 19.03 0.65 -11.72
C LYS A 51 18.14 1.84 -11.38
N THR A 52 18.28 2.40 -10.18
CA THR A 52 17.46 3.52 -9.70
C THR A 52 17.95 4.89 -10.11
N ASP A 53 19.20 5.02 -10.59
CA ASP A 53 19.85 6.30 -10.87
C ASP A 53 19.10 7.15 -11.88
N THR A 54 18.57 6.52 -12.93
CA THR A 54 17.77 7.23 -13.94
C THR A 54 16.46 7.73 -13.38
N ALA A 55 15.78 6.89 -12.58
CA ALA A 55 14.52 7.26 -11.95
C ALA A 55 14.70 8.41 -10.95
N LYS A 56 15.76 8.39 -10.15
CA LYS A 56 16.09 9.45 -9.18
C LYS A 56 16.39 10.81 -9.84
N LYS A 57 16.76 10.84 -11.12
CA LYS A 57 17.03 12.07 -11.88
C LYS A 57 15.82 12.68 -12.54
N VAL A 58 14.67 12.00 -12.54
CA VAL A 58 13.44 12.53 -13.12
C VAL A 58 12.91 13.66 -12.24
N PRO A 59 12.67 14.86 -12.80
CA PRO A 59 12.11 15.97 -12.04
C PRO A 59 10.80 15.58 -11.35
N GLY A 60 10.63 15.99 -10.10
CA GLY A 60 9.44 15.67 -9.28
C GLY A 60 9.51 14.33 -8.56
N ILE A 61 10.51 13.47 -8.82
CA ILE A 61 10.71 12.25 -8.04
C ILE A 61 11.42 12.60 -6.73
N VAL A 62 10.79 12.25 -5.62
CA VAL A 62 11.30 12.49 -4.26
C VAL A 62 12.11 11.30 -3.76
N CYS A 63 11.60 10.08 -3.95
CA CYS A 63 12.32 8.88 -3.54
C CYS A 63 11.96 7.66 -4.40
N VAL A 64 12.89 6.71 -4.42
CA VAL A 64 12.75 5.40 -5.05
C VAL A 64 13.24 4.37 -4.05
N PHE A 65 12.40 3.42 -3.71
CA PHE A 65 12.70 2.32 -2.77
C PHE A 65 12.73 0.99 -3.52
N THR A 66 13.73 0.19 -3.18
CA THR A 66 13.91 -1.17 -3.65
C THR A 66 13.95 -2.15 -2.47
N TYR A 67 14.18 -3.44 -2.73
CA TYR A 67 14.34 -4.44 -1.66
C TYR A 67 15.52 -4.11 -0.71
N GLU A 68 16.50 -3.30 -1.15
CA GLU A 68 17.66 -2.89 -0.34
C GLU A 68 17.32 -1.79 0.67
N ASP A 69 16.30 -0.99 0.36
CA ASP A 69 15.94 0.21 1.13
C ASP A 69 14.87 -0.06 2.21
N VAL A 70 14.23 -1.24 2.19
CA VAL A 70 13.10 -1.57 3.07
C VAL A 70 13.49 -2.55 4.17
N PRO A 71 12.78 -2.52 5.32
CA PRO A 71 13.02 -3.49 6.39
C PRO A 71 12.84 -4.93 5.91
N GLN A 72 13.81 -5.79 6.22
CA GLN A 72 13.79 -7.22 5.88
C GLN A 72 13.04 -8.07 6.94
N LYS A 73 11.98 -7.50 7.51
CA LYS A 73 11.11 -8.19 8.45
C LYS A 73 9.96 -8.86 7.71
N ARG A 74 9.80 -10.16 7.92
CA ARG A 74 8.70 -10.93 7.33
C ARG A 74 7.38 -10.65 8.04
N PHE A 75 6.29 -10.73 7.29
CA PHE A 75 4.93 -10.57 7.77
C PHE A 75 3.97 -11.42 6.92
N THR A 76 2.73 -11.55 7.36
CA THR A 76 1.67 -12.19 6.60
C THR A 76 0.70 -11.17 6.00
N LEU A 77 0.17 -11.45 4.81
CA LEU A 77 -0.89 -10.68 4.16
C LEU A 77 -2.29 -11.25 4.47
N ALA A 78 -2.39 -12.44 5.00
CA ALA A 78 -3.65 -13.11 5.28
C ALA A 78 -4.02 -13.05 6.76
N GLY A 79 -5.22 -13.54 7.11
CA GLY A 79 -5.75 -13.51 8.46
C GLY A 79 -4.82 -14.09 9.52
N GLN A 80 -4.78 -13.44 10.66
CA GLN A 80 -3.91 -13.77 11.79
C GLN A 80 -4.66 -14.34 13.00
N THR A 81 -5.90 -14.77 12.79
CA THR A 81 -6.73 -15.33 13.88
C THR A 81 -6.60 -16.84 13.95
N ALA A 82 -6.31 -17.35 15.15
CA ALA A 82 -6.37 -18.79 15.40
C ALA A 82 -7.77 -19.34 15.06
N PRO A 83 -7.87 -20.56 14.48
CA PRO A 83 -6.77 -21.53 14.27
C PRO A 83 -5.99 -21.34 12.94
N GLU A 84 -6.45 -20.46 12.05
CA GLU A 84 -5.90 -20.29 10.72
C GLU A 84 -4.84 -19.18 10.70
N MET A 85 -3.67 -19.45 11.19
CA MET A 85 -2.54 -18.54 11.07
C MET A 85 -1.80 -18.76 9.75
N SER A 86 -1.77 -17.74 8.91
CA SER A 86 -0.94 -17.75 7.72
C SER A 86 0.54 -17.54 8.08
N PRO A 87 1.48 -18.18 7.37
CA PRO A 87 2.90 -18.01 7.66
C PRO A 87 3.38 -16.57 7.38
N ASP A 88 4.36 -16.12 8.15
CA ASP A 88 5.08 -14.88 7.90
C ASP A 88 6.11 -15.11 6.79
N ASP A 89 5.67 -15.09 5.55
CA ASP A 89 6.46 -15.44 4.39
C ASP A 89 6.71 -14.28 3.42
N ARG A 90 6.15 -13.09 3.71
CA ARG A 90 6.24 -11.92 2.84
C ARG A 90 7.22 -10.88 3.37
N LEU A 91 7.92 -10.22 2.44
CA LEU A 91 8.63 -8.98 2.66
C LEU A 91 7.87 -7.81 2.00
N ILE A 92 8.12 -6.58 2.42
CA ILE A 92 7.52 -5.38 1.78
C ILE A 92 7.90 -5.33 0.30
N LEU A 93 9.19 -5.46 0.00
CA LEU A 93 9.75 -5.69 -1.32
C LEU A 93 10.71 -6.86 -1.24
N ASP A 94 10.60 -7.83 -2.13
CA ASP A 94 11.43 -9.02 -2.15
C ASP A 94 12.22 -9.10 -3.48
N ARG A 95 13.39 -9.70 -3.43
CA ARG A 95 14.13 -10.09 -4.63
C ARG A 95 13.47 -11.25 -5.37
N HIS A 96 12.76 -12.11 -4.64
CA HIS A 96 12.05 -13.24 -5.21
C HIS A 96 10.61 -12.85 -5.54
N VAL A 97 10.36 -12.65 -6.81
CA VAL A 97 9.01 -12.47 -7.37
C VAL A 97 8.31 -13.82 -7.44
N ARG A 98 7.11 -13.92 -6.90
CA ARG A 98 6.37 -15.19 -6.74
C ARG A 98 5.09 -15.26 -7.56
N PHE A 99 4.61 -14.12 -8.07
CA PHE A 99 3.42 -14.05 -8.93
C PHE A 99 3.46 -12.82 -9.83
N VAL A 100 2.69 -12.85 -10.91
CA VAL A 100 2.51 -11.66 -11.76
C VAL A 100 1.82 -10.56 -10.97
N GLY A 101 2.42 -9.38 -10.95
CA GLY A 101 1.94 -8.26 -10.15
C GLY A 101 2.60 -8.12 -8.77
N ASP A 102 3.54 -8.98 -8.42
CA ASP A 102 4.32 -8.84 -7.18
C ASP A 102 5.10 -7.52 -7.15
N ALA A 103 5.20 -6.88 -5.98
CA ALA A 103 5.83 -5.59 -5.83
C ALA A 103 7.36 -5.70 -5.94
N VAL A 104 7.97 -4.90 -6.82
CA VAL A 104 9.42 -4.91 -7.09
C VAL A 104 10.09 -3.64 -6.58
N ALA A 105 9.48 -2.48 -6.80
CA ALA A 105 9.99 -1.20 -6.35
C ALA A 105 8.85 -0.21 -6.09
N ILE A 106 9.12 0.81 -5.32
CA ILE A 106 8.18 1.88 -5.00
C ILE A 106 8.81 3.21 -5.40
N VAL A 107 8.04 4.05 -6.07
CA VAL A 107 8.44 5.40 -6.44
C VAL A 107 7.46 6.38 -5.84
N ALA A 108 7.94 7.43 -5.21
CA ALA A 108 7.13 8.54 -4.74
C ALA A 108 7.60 9.85 -5.38
N GLY A 109 6.64 10.64 -5.85
CA GLY A 109 6.88 11.91 -6.52
C GLY A 109 5.73 12.90 -6.34
N GLU A 110 5.94 14.11 -6.83
CA GLU A 110 4.99 15.22 -6.69
C GLU A 110 3.83 15.12 -7.69
N THR A 111 4.04 14.47 -8.84
CA THR A 111 3.03 14.30 -9.91
C THR A 111 3.19 12.93 -10.57
#